data_0e376b2650b08460a27aa96a97af09a0
#
_entry.id   0e376b2650b08460a27aa96a97af09a0
#
_cell.length_a   1.000
_cell.length_b   1.000
_cell.length_c   1.000
_cell.angle_alpha   90.00
_cell.angle_beta   90.00
_cell.angle_gamma   90.00
#
_symmetry.space_group_name_H-M   'P 1'
#
loop_
_entity.id
_entity.type
_entity.pdbx_description
1 polymer ?
#
loop_
_entity_poly.entity_id
_entity_poly.type
_entity_poly.pdbx_seq_one_letter_code
_entity_poly.pdbx_strand_id
1 'polypeptide(L)'
;MNAVDYRAMNDTYPIAAAEQAVRAALARFNAAAKIGDAAGLDAVLAPDLMYSHSNAKVEDKAECIAALVRSNIDFQIRDGLTVLAYNVGTCAMVHGKMDAHNPGGVIVPLHFMMMWVKAGEDWLLVGRHTAKLPAA
;
A
#
# COMPACT_ATOMS: atom_id res chain seq x y z
N MET A 1 -19.78 -12.08 18.13
CA MET A 1 -18.68 -12.41 17.17
C MET A 1 -17.46 -11.59 17.54
N ASN A 2 -16.31 -12.22 17.69
CA ASN A 2 -15.07 -11.50 17.93
C ASN A 2 -14.36 -11.18 16.60
N ALA A 3 -13.27 -10.42 16.64
CA ALA A 3 -12.56 -9.97 15.45
C ALA A 3 -11.98 -11.13 14.61
N VAL A 4 -11.61 -12.25 15.25
CA VAL A 4 -11.08 -13.43 14.55
C VAL A 4 -12.19 -14.13 13.76
N ASP A 5 -13.35 -14.31 14.36
CA ASP A 5 -14.50 -14.94 13.70
C ASP A 5 -14.99 -14.12 12.51
N TYR A 6 -14.97 -12.81 12.68
CA TYR A 6 -15.37 -11.88 11.62
C TYR A 6 -14.48 -12.02 10.36
N ARG A 7 -13.19 -12.19 10.51
CA ARG A 7 -12.27 -12.38 9.38
C ARG A 7 -12.44 -13.74 8.71
N ALA A 8 -12.73 -14.77 9.49
CA ALA A 8 -12.78 -16.16 9.02
C ALA A 8 -14.15 -16.61 8.54
N MET A 9 -15.19 -15.79 8.70
CA MET A 9 -16.57 -16.27 8.64
C MET A 9 -17.06 -16.73 7.26
N ASN A 10 -16.37 -16.47 6.18
CA ASN A 10 -16.71 -17.00 4.85
C ASN A 10 -15.46 -17.51 4.14
N ASP A 11 -14.68 -18.30 4.84
CA ASP A 11 -13.35 -18.70 4.41
C ASP A 11 -13.39 -19.80 3.36
N THR A 12 -13.76 -19.46 2.13
CA THR A 12 -13.60 -20.32 0.96
C THR A 12 -12.35 -19.97 0.15
N TYR A 13 -11.71 -18.85 0.43
CA TYR A 13 -10.44 -18.44 -0.15
C TYR A 13 -9.39 -18.36 0.96
N PRO A 14 -8.19 -18.96 0.78
CA PRO A 14 -7.17 -18.97 1.83
C PRO A 14 -6.72 -17.56 2.21
N ILE A 15 -7.06 -17.14 3.41
CA ILE A 15 -6.69 -15.82 3.95
C ILE A 15 -5.17 -15.63 3.93
N ALA A 16 -4.41 -16.65 4.33
CA ALA A 16 -2.96 -16.59 4.33
C ALA A 16 -2.39 -16.36 2.93
N ALA A 17 -2.97 -17.00 1.91
CA ALA A 17 -2.54 -16.80 0.51
C ALA A 17 -2.86 -15.38 0.03
N ALA A 18 -4.01 -14.83 0.41
CA ALA A 18 -4.37 -13.44 0.09
C ALA A 18 -3.39 -12.46 0.73
N GLU A 19 -3.05 -12.67 1.99
CA GLU A 19 -2.10 -11.81 2.71
C GLU A 19 -0.70 -11.87 2.10
N GLN A 20 -0.25 -13.03 1.65
CA GLN A 20 1.01 -13.16 0.92
C GLN A 20 0.99 -12.44 -0.43
N ALA A 21 -0.11 -12.56 -1.17
CA ALA A 21 -0.27 -11.89 -2.45
C ALA A 21 -0.26 -10.36 -2.31
N VAL A 22 -0.86 -9.83 -1.26
CA VAL A 22 -0.85 -8.39 -0.95
C VAL A 22 0.55 -7.92 -0.57
N ARG A 23 1.29 -8.69 0.22
CA ARG A 23 2.70 -8.37 0.52
C ARG A 23 3.53 -8.29 -0.75
N ALA A 24 3.32 -9.21 -1.68
CA ALA A 24 4.02 -9.21 -2.96
C ALA A 24 3.62 -7.99 -3.82
N ALA A 25 2.34 -7.62 -3.84
CA ALA A 25 1.86 -6.44 -4.57
C ALA A 25 2.46 -5.14 -4.00
N LEU A 26 2.52 -5.03 -2.67
CA LEU A 26 3.16 -3.89 -2.01
C LEU A 26 4.65 -3.79 -2.37
N ALA A 27 5.35 -4.92 -2.41
CA ALA A 27 6.75 -4.95 -2.81
C ALA A 27 6.94 -4.48 -4.25
N ARG A 28 6.04 -4.89 -5.17
CA ARG A 28 6.06 -4.40 -6.56
C ARG A 28 5.81 -2.89 -6.65
N PHE A 29 4.86 -2.39 -5.87
CA PHE A 29 4.59 -0.95 -5.81
C PHE A 29 5.84 -0.18 -5.35
N ASN A 30 6.46 -0.60 -4.26
CA ASN A 30 7.64 0.06 -3.73
C ASN A 30 8.82 0.00 -4.71
N ALA A 31 9.02 -1.14 -5.38
CA ALA A 31 10.08 -1.29 -6.37
C ALA A 31 9.86 -0.38 -7.58
N ALA A 32 8.63 -0.28 -8.08
CA ALA A 32 8.29 0.60 -9.19
C ALA A 32 8.47 2.08 -8.84
N ALA A 33 8.07 2.49 -7.63
CA ALA A 33 8.25 3.86 -7.15
C ALA A 33 9.73 4.24 -7.07
N LYS A 34 10.57 3.34 -6.60
CA LYS A 34 12.00 3.58 -6.43
C LYS A 34 12.72 3.92 -7.74
N ILE A 35 12.36 3.24 -8.83
CA ILE A 35 13.00 3.44 -10.13
C ILE A 35 12.17 4.32 -11.08
N GLY A 36 11.01 4.82 -10.64
CA GLY A 36 10.16 5.65 -11.49
C GLY A 36 9.53 4.89 -12.65
N ASP A 37 9.16 3.63 -12.42
CA ASP A 37 8.56 2.75 -13.44
C ASP A 37 7.06 3.02 -13.57
N ALA A 38 6.68 3.85 -14.54
CA ALA A 38 5.28 4.23 -14.76
C ALA A 38 4.39 3.03 -15.09
N ALA A 39 4.87 2.10 -15.90
CA ALA A 39 4.10 0.90 -16.26
C ALA A 39 3.90 -0.03 -15.07
N GLY A 40 4.93 -0.20 -14.24
CA GLY A 40 4.85 -0.99 -13.01
C GLY A 40 3.87 -0.38 -12.00
N LEU A 41 3.86 0.94 -11.87
CA LEU A 41 2.90 1.65 -11.03
C LEU A 41 1.47 1.52 -11.57
N ASP A 42 1.28 1.68 -12.87
CA ASP A 42 -0.03 1.54 -13.51
C ASP A 42 -0.63 0.15 -13.24
N ALA A 43 0.19 -0.88 -13.24
CA ALA A 43 -0.25 -2.26 -13.05
C ALA A 43 -0.77 -2.55 -11.63
N VAL A 44 -0.33 -1.83 -10.61
CA VAL A 44 -0.69 -2.08 -9.20
C VAL A 44 -1.62 -1.04 -8.60
N LEU A 45 -1.94 0.04 -9.32
CA LEU A 45 -2.82 1.10 -8.84
C LEU A 45 -4.21 0.99 -9.45
N ALA A 46 -5.24 1.08 -8.62
CA ALA A 46 -6.63 1.02 -9.08
C ALA A 46 -7.03 2.29 -9.82
N PRO A 47 -7.95 2.20 -10.81
CA PRO A 47 -8.43 3.39 -11.53
C PRO A 47 -9.04 4.47 -10.63
N ASP A 48 -9.64 4.07 -9.52
CA ASP A 48 -10.29 4.97 -8.55
C ASP A 48 -9.43 5.20 -7.29
N LEU A 49 -8.12 5.08 -7.42
CA LEU A 49 -7.18 5.29 -6.32
C LEU A 49 -7.41 6.63 -5.62
N MET A 50 -7.39 6.58 -4.29
CA MET A 50 -7.23 7.77 -3.44
C MET A 50 -5.88 7.67 -2.73
N TYR A 51 -4.94 8.54 -3.09
CA TYR A 51 -3.59 8.52 -2.54
C TYR A 51 -3.38 9.79 -1.71
N SER A 52 -3.48 9.65 -0.40
CA SER A 52 -3.40 10.76 0.54
C SER A 52 -2.02 10.84 1.18
N HIS A 53 -1.45 12.03 1.15
CA HIS A 53 -0.14 12.34 1.73
C HIS A 53 -0.26 12.83 3.18
N SER A 54 0.86 12.86 3.88
CA SER A 54 0.91 13.29 5.29
C SER A 54 0.55 14.78 5.49
N ASN A 55 0.55 15.58 4.41
CA ASN A 55 0.12 16.99 4.44
C ASN A 55 -1.35 17.16 3.99
N ALA A 56 -2.11 16.06 3.92
CA ALA A 56 -3.49 16.00 3.48
C ALA A 56 -3.71 16.24 1.97
N LYS A 57 -2.67 16.34 1.17
CA LYS A 57 -2.80 16.38 -0.29
C LYS A 57 -3.30 15.03 -0.78
N VAL A 58 -4.36 15.02 -1.59
CA VAL A 58 -4.93 13.82 -2.17
C VAL A 58 -4.69 13.79 -3.67
N GLU A 59 -4.17 12.68 -4.17
CA GLU A 59 -3.89 12.48 -5.59
C GLU A 59 -4.72 11.32 -6.13
N ASP A 60 -5.17 11.46 -7.38
CA ASP A 60 -5.72 10.35 -8.15
C ASP A 60 -4.59 9.51 -8.75
N LYS A 61 -4.95 8.45 -9.49
CA LYS A 61 -3.96 7.53 -10.07
C LYS A 61 -2.96 8.26 -10.99
N ALA A 62 -3.45 9.11 -11.88
CA ALA A 62 -2.58 9.80 -12.84
C ALA A 62 -1.62 10.76 -12.13
N GLU A 63 -2.12 11.52 -11.17
CA GLU A 63 -1.31 12.43 -10.37
C GLU A 63 -0.27 11.68 -9.53
N CYS A 64 -0.68 10.56 -8.93
CA CYS A 64 0.20 9.71 -8.13
C CYS A 64 1.36 9.17 -8.98
N ILE A 65 1.06 8.62 -10.15
CA ILE A 65 2.10 8.09 -11.05
C ILE A 65 3.06 9.20 -11.46
N ALA A 66 2.55 10.36 -11.88
CA ALA A 66 3.37 11.47 -12.29
C ALA A 66 4.32 11.92 -11.17
N ALA A 67 3.82 12.00 -9.93
CA ALA A 67 4.60 12.41 -8.78
C ALA A 67 5.68 11.38 -8.42
N LEU A 68 5.34 10.10 -8.42
CA LEU A 68 6.29 9.04 -8.08
C LEU A 68 7.38 8.87 -9.14
N VAL A 69 7.04 9.00 -10.42
CA VAL A 69 8.01 8.96 -11.51
C VAL A 69 9.05 10.07 -11.37
N ARG A 70 8.61 11.27 -10.95
CA ARG A 70 9.53 12.41 -10.75
C ARG A 70 10.42 12.25 -9.53
N SER A 71 9.90 11.64 -8.46
CA SER A 71 10.57 11.68 -7.16
C SER A 71 11.46 10.48 -6.88
N ASN A 72 11.24 9.34 -7.52
CA ASN A 72 12.03 8.13 -7.30
C ASN A 72 12.20 7.80 -5.80
N ILE A 73 11.10 7.87 -5.04
CA ILE A 73 11.12 7.66 -3.59
C ILE A 73 11.40 6.20 -3.28
N ASP A 74 12.32 5.95 -2.35
CA ASP A 74 12.57 4.64 -1.78
C ASP A 74 11.80 4.50 -0.47
N PHE A 75 10.69 3.76 -0.50
CA PHE A 75 9.89 3.47 0.69
C PHE A 75 10.48 2.25 1.40
N GLN A 76 11.11 2.47 2.54
CA GLN A 76 11.71 1.41 3.34
C GLN A 76 10.80 1.07 4.51
N ILE A 77 10.15 -0.09 4.42
CA ILE A 77 9.21 -0.54 5.45
C ILE A 77 10.00 -1.04 6.65
N ARG A 78 9.59 -0.57 7.83
CA ARG A 78 10.14 -1.04 9.11
C ARG A 78 9.51 -2.38 9.49
N ASP A 79 10.12 -3.08 10.44
CA ASP A 79 9.58 -4.31 11.00
C ASP A 79 8.19 -4.08 11.60
N GLY A 80 7.37 -5.15 11.62
CA GLY A 80 6.04 -5.09 12.22
C GLY A 80 4.93 -4.71 11.24
N LEU A 81 5.17 -4.89 9.93
CA LEU A 81 4.11 -4.71 8.93
C LEU A 81 2.93 -5.66 9.22
N THR A 82 1.73 -5.09 9.30
CA THR A 82 0.50 -5.85 9.47
C THR A 82 -0.26 -5.91 8.15
N VAL A 83 -0.64 -7.12 7.75
CA VAL A 83 -1.47 -7.37 6.56
C VAL A 83 -2.65 -8.21 6.99
N LEU A 84 -3.87 -7.70 6.83
CA LEU A 84 -5.10 -8.38 7.25
C LEU A 84 -6.07 -8.46 6.08
N ALA A 85 -6.32 -9.68 5.60
CA ALA A 85 -7.30 -9.90 4.54
C ALA A 85 -8.70 -10.12 5.12
N TYR A 86 -9.69 -9.67 4.38
CA TYR A 86 -11.10 -9.72 4.74
C TYR A 86 -11.94 -10.16 3.54
N ASN A 87 -13.22 -10.39 3.79
CA ASN A 87 -14.23 -10.69 2.77
C ASN A 87 -13.79 -11.82 1.85
N VAL A 88 -13.57 -12.99 2.44
CA VAL A 88 -13.15 -14.21 1.72
C VAL A 88 -11.83 -14.02 0.95
N GLY A 89 -10.93 -13.17 1.46
CA GLY A 89 -9.66 -12.90 0.79
C GLY A 89 -9.75 -12.02 -0.45
N THR A 90 -10.75 -11.14 -0.53
CA THR A 90 -10.95 -10.24 -1.68
C THR A 90 -10.51 -8.81 -1.43
N CYS A 91 -10.26 -8.45 -0.18
CA CYS A 91 -9.68 -7.15 0.16
C CYS A 91 -8.75 -7.30 1.36
N ALA A 92 -7.85 -6.33 1.52
CA ALA A 92 -6.90 -6.36 2.63
C ALA A 92 -6.55 -4.96 3.07
N MET A 93 -6.38 -4.82 4.39
CA MET A 93 -5.79 -3.63 4.99
C MET A 93 -4.34 -3.93 5.32
N VAL A 94 -3.47 -2.97 4.99
CA VAL A 94 -2.05 -3.01 5.35
C VAL A 94 -1.74 -1.78 6.16
N HIS A 95 -1.04 -1.94 7.28
CA HIS A 95 -0.52 -0.78 8.00
C HIS A 95 0.82 -1.09 8.65
N GLY A 96 1.56 -0.04 8.91
CA GLY A 96 2.86 -0.14 9.53
C GLY A 96 3.59 1.19 9.49
N LYS A 97 4.88 1.12 9.74
CA LYS A 97 5.78 2.27 9.71
C LYS A 97 6.77 2.11 8.57
N MET A 98 7.15 3.23 7.96
CA MET A 98 8.16 3.25 6.92
C MET A 98 8.97 4.53 6.95
N ASP A 99 10.12 4.49 6.33
CA ASP A 99 10.95 5.67 6.08
C ASP A 99 10.93 5.96 4.58
N ALA A 100 10.40 7.12 4.20
CA ALA A 100 10.39 7.55 2.81
C ALA A 100 11.69 8.30 2.52
N HIS A 101 12.57 7.64 1.76
CA HIS A 101 13.85 8.21 1.34
C HIS A 101 13.68 8.97 0.04
N ASN A 102 13.66 10.30 0.14
CA ASN A 102 13.52 11.18 -1.01
C ASN A 102 14.88 11.46 -1.67
N PRO A 103 14.89 11.80 -2.97
CA PRO A 103 16.08 12.30 -3.61
C PRO A 103 16.63 13.52 -2.83
N GLY A 104 17.96 13.61 -2.71
CA GLY A 104 18.58 14.68 -1.93
C GLY A 104 18.79 14.35 -0.46
N GLY A 105 18.45 13.14 -0.04
CA GLY A 105 18.76 12.63 1.29
C GLY A 105 17.75 12.95 2.38
N VAL A 106 16.61 13.55 2.03
CA VAL A 106 15.55 13.81 3.02
C VAL A 106 14.80 12.51 3.32
N ILE A 107 14.79 12.13 4.60
CA ILE A 107 14.08 10.94 5.09
C ILE A 107 12.87 11.39 5.91
N VAL A 108 11.68 10.92 5.53
CA VAL A 108 10.44 11.23 6.23
C VAL A 108 9.91 9.96 6.89
N PRO A 109 9.95 9.86 8.23
CA PRO A 109 9.37 8.71 8.93
C PRO A 109 7.85 8.83 8.96
N LEU A 110 7.16 7.77 8.56
CA LEU A 110 5.71 7.76 8.38
C LEU A 110 5.07 6.54 9.03
N HIS A 111 3.86 6.72 9.54
CA HIS A 111 2.89 5.64 9.70
C HIS A 111 2.02 5.63 8.44
N PHE A 112 1.73 4.45 7.90
CA PHE A 112 0.89 4.34 6.72
C PHE A 112 -0.21 3.31 6.89
N MET A 113 -1.30 3.51 6.17
CA MET A 113 -2.38 2.56 6.01
C MET A 113 -2.75 2.49 4.54
N MET A 114 -2.95 1.28 4.03
CA MET A 114 -3.34 1.02 2.66
C MET A 114 -4.54 0.08 2.61
N MET A 115 -5.37 0.25 1.60
CA MET A 115 -6.41 -0.72 1.27
C MET A 115 -6.15 -1.28 -0.12
N TRP A 116 -6.12 -2.61 -0.20
CA TRP A 116 -5.92 -3.36 -1.43
C TRP A 116 -7.16 -4.16 -1.75
N VAL A 117 -7.49 -4.30 -3.03
CA VAL A 117 -8.61 -5.12 -3.50
C VAL A 117 -8.15 -6.10 -4.55
N LYS A 118 -8.74 -7.30 -4.53
CA LYS A 118 -8.47 -8.32 -5.53
C LYS A 118 -9.30 -8.04 -6.78
N ALA A 119 -8.64 -7.97 -7.93
CA ALA A 119 -9.24 -7.74 -9.23
C ALA A 119 -8.77 -8.87 -10.17
N GLY A 120 -9.62 -9.89 -10.37
CA GLY A 120 -9.19 -11.12 -11.05
C GLY A 120 -8.11 -11.81 -10.22
N GLU A 121 -6.97 -12.06 -10.83
CA GLU A 121 -5.81 -12.64 -10.14
C GLU A 121 -4.85 -11.58 -9.59
N ASP A 122 -5.10 -10.30 -9.86
CA ASP A 122 -4.25 -9.20 -9.44
C ASP A 122 -4.76 -8.54 -8.16
N TRP A 123 -3.88 -7.82 -7.48
CA TRP A 123 -4.21 -6.98 -6.35
C TRP A 123 -3.90 -5.54 -6.69
N LEU A 124 -4.86 -4.65 -6.44
CA LEU A 124 -4.76 -3.23 -6.76
C LEU A 124 -4.87 -2.39 -5.50
N LEU A 125 -4.04 -1.36 -5.41
CA LEU A 125 -4.11 -0.37 -4.35
C LEU A 125 -5.24 0.60 -4.64
N VAL A 126 -6.24 0.68 -3.75
CA VAL A 126 -7.38 1.60 -3.90
C VAL A 126 -7.30 2.79 -2.96
N GLY A 127 -6.56 2.67 -1.86
CA GLY A 127 -6.45 3.75 -0.90
C GLY A 127 -5.13 3.72 -0.15
N ARG A 128 -4.59 4.89 0.14
CA ARG A 128 -3.40 5.05 0.97
C ARG A 128 -3.51 6.34 1.76
N HIS A 129 -3.16 6.26 3.03
CA HIS A 129 -3.04 7.42 3.89
C HIS A 129 -1.77 7.33 4.70
N THR A 130 -1.09 8.45 4.89
CA THR A 130 0.11 8.51 5.72
C THR A 130 0.02 9.66 6.71
N ALA A 131 0.72 9.48 7.82
CA ALA A 131 0.92 10.53 8.82
C ALA A 131 2.40 10.50 9.24
N LYS A 132 2.97 11.67 9.50
CA LYS A 132 4.34 11.73 10.01
C LYS A 132 4.39 11.15 11.42
N LEU A 133 5.41 10.34 11.69
CA LEU A 133 5.65 9.86 13.04
C LEU A 133 6.07 11.04 13.93
N PRO A 134 5.68 11.02 15.23
CA PRO A 134 6.15 12.03 16.17
C PRO A 134 7.67 12.02 16.26
N ALA A 135 8.26 13.18 16.54
CA ALA A 135 9.69 13.26 16.84
C ALA A 135 10.00 12.43 18.08
N ALA A 136 11.11 11.72 18.07
CA ALA A 136 11.55 10.88 19.18
C ALA A 136 11.99 11.74 20.38
#